data_461fdfbc0b2f06b1411d76c3bc4160e6
#
_entry.id   461fdfbc0b2f06b1411d76c3bc4160e6
#
_cell.length_a   1.000
_cell.length_b   1.000
_cell.length_c   1.000
_cell.angle_alpha   90.00
_cell.angle_beta   90.00
_cell.angle_gamma   90.00
#
_symmetry.space_group_name_H-M   'P 1'
#
loop_
_entity.id
_entity.type
_entity.pdbx_description
1 polymer ?
#
loop_
_entity_poly.entity_id
_entity_poly.type
_entity_poly.pdbx_seq_one_letter_code
_entity_poly.pdbx_strand_id
1 'polypeptide(L)'
;FAAVALTVAITYLCHLLWNDETWDPSRIWRVLSLTQNYPPGKGQLLSNPSLWTIPLEMEFYVLYPLAFIFFSKLKSSMLWIVTGFLSALSVYLSSQGGAWTSFTALFFWPVWLLGAWTAQLYHDNRLQSLSYWNVVPVLSLSLALSLASRLQGWDAWIQYLLWTCFYLCLLFLSLSWRNPSSNSVLRALYHLLSWLGKISFSVYLVHFPLFKLFGYLHISIFAEKPANFIVSLGYLCLVCPLGWLFYLCVERPVHFWSRDRIREK
;
A
#
# COMPACT_ATOMS: atom_id res chain seq x y z
N PHE A 1 -6.14 4.86 -13.41
CA PHE A 1 -6.06 4.33 -14.78
C PHE A 1 -4.65 4.47 -15.39
N ALA A 2 -3.88 5.56 -15.13
CA ALA A 2 -2.55 5.74 -15.72
C ALA A 2 -1.56 4.61 -15.37
N ALA A 3 -1.55 4.14 -14.11
CA ALA A 3 -0.72 3.01 -13.69
C ALA A 3 -1.14 1.70 -14.39
N VAL A 4 -2.44 1.53 -14.65
CA VAL A 4 -2.95 0.40 -15.43
C VAL A 4 -2.44 0.48 -16.86
N ALA A 5 -2.56 1.64 -17.50
CA ALA A 5 -2.08 1.85 -18.87
C ALA A 5 -0.57 1.57 -18.99
N LEU A 6 0.23 2.07 -18.04
CA LEU A 6 1.66 1.80 -17.97
C LEU A 6 1.95 0.30 -17.80
N THR A 7 1.23 -0.38 -16.92
CA THR A 7 1.39 -1.83 -16.69
C THR A 7 1.06 -2.61 -17.96
N VAL A 8 -0.06 -2.28 -18.63
CA VAL A 8 -0.47 -2.90 -19.90
C VAL A 8 0.61 -2.68 -20.97
N ALA A 9 1.09 -1.43 -21.14
CA ALA A 9 2.09 -1.10 -22.13
C ALA A 9 3.41 -1.88 -21.91
N ILE A 10 3.91 -1.90 -20.68
CA ILE A 10 5.15 -2.61 -20.34
C ILE A 10 4.96 -4.12 -20.48
N THR A 11 3.84 -4.69 -20.01
CA THR A 11 3.60 -6.14 -20.12
C THR A 11 3.47 -6.57 -21.58
N TYR A 12 2.78 -5.76 -22.40
CA TYR A 12 2.69 -6.00 -23.85
C TYR A 12 4.04 -5.90 -24.55
N LEU A 13 4.85 -4.90 -24.20
CA LEU A 13 6.21 -4.77 -24.71
C LEU A 13 7.07 -5.99 -24.35
N CYS A 14 7.00 -6.44 -23.10
CA CYS A 14 7.72 -7.65 -22.67
C CYS A 14 7.23 -8.89 -23.42
N HIS A 15 5.93 -9.00 -23.70
CA HIS A 15 5.39 -10.08 -24.53
C HIS A 15 5.93 -10.06 -25.95
N LEU A 16 5.94 -8.90 -26.60
CA LEU A 16 6.45 -8.76 -27.96
C LEU A 16 7.95 -9.04 -28.10
N LEU A 17 8.75 -8.56 -27.17
CA LEU A 17 10.21 -8.66 -27.26
C LEU A 17 10.79 -9.96 -26.70
N TRP A 18 10.16 -10.54 -25.68
CA TRP A 18 10.69 -11.70 -24.92
C TRP A 18 9.69 -12.85 -24.76
N ASN A 19 8.55 -12.78 -25.47
CA ASN A 19 7.49 -13.80 -25.41
C ASN A 19 6.99 -14.06 -23.97
N ASP A 20 6.80 -12.99 -23.19
CA ASP A 20 6.36 -13.08 -21.82
C ASP A 20 4.92 -13.66 -21.70
N GLU A 21 4.79 -14.76 -20.97
CA GLU A 21 3.53 -15.50 -20.80
C GLU A 21 2.50 -14.78 -19.90
N THR A 22 2.90 -13.71 -19.20
CA THR A 22 1.97 -13.01 -18.29
C THR A 22 1.02 -12.08 -19.04
N TRP A 23 1.21 -11.90 -20.34
CA TRP A 23 0.29 -11.13 -21.18
C TRP A 23 -1.04 -11.88 -21.35
N ASP A 24 -2.10 -11.29 -20.79
CA ASP A 24 -3.45 -11.80 -20.89
C ASP A 24 -4.44 -10.63 -21.04
N PRO A 25 -4.84 -10.30 -22.28
CA PRO A 25 -5.70 -9.16 -22.54
C PRO A 25 -7.11 -9.33 -21.92
N SER A 26 -7.57 -10.56 -21.67
CA SER A 26 -8.85 -10.80 -21.01
C SER A 26 -8.93 -10.23 -19.61
N ARG A 27 -7.77 -10.07 -18.94
CA ARG A 27 -7.67 -9.50 -17.60
C ARG A 27 -7.76 -7.98 -17.58
N ILE A 28 -7.49 -7.30 -18.69
CA ILE A 28 -7.49 -5.83 -18.74
C ILE A 28 -8.86 -5.27 -18.33
N TRP A 29 -9.94 -5.86 -18.81
CA TRP A 29 -11.30 -5.43 -18.44
C TRP A 29 -11.58 -5.53 -16.95
N ARG A 30 -11.04 -6.53 -16.27
CA ARG A 30 -11.23 -6.71 -14.85
C ARG A 30 -10.51 -5.63 -14.04
N VAL A 31 -9.34 -5.17 -14.53
CA VAL A 31 -8.62 -4.05 -13.91
C VAL A 31 -9.36 -2.75 -14.14
N LEU A 32 -9.83 -2.51 -15.37
CA LEU A 32 -10.57 -1.29 -15.72
C LEU A 32 -11.90 -1.19 -14.96
N SER A 33 -12.58 -2.33 -14.75
CA SER A 33 -13.83 -2.41 -13.96
C SER A 33 -13.61 -2.52 -12.46
N LEU A 34 -12.35 -2.55 -11.97
CA LEU A 34 -11.99 -2.70 -10.57
C LEU A 34 -12.51 -4.02 -9.93
N THR A 35 -12.70 -5.06 -10.75
CA THR A 35 -13.22 -6.36 -10.30
C THR A 35 -12.15 -7.44 -10.15
N GLN A 36 -10.86 -7.09 -10.26
CA GLN A 36 -9.76 -8.04 -10.21
C GLN A 36 -9.65 -8.79 -8.87
N ASN A 37 -10.11 -8.22 -7.77
CA ASN A 37 -10.07 -8.86 -6.46
C ASN A 37 -11.18 -9.89 -6.27
N TYR A 38 -12.23 -9.87 -7.10
CA TYR A 38 -13.40 -10.74 -6.99
C TYR A 38 -13.29 -11.98 -7.91
N PRO A 39 -14.03 -13.07 -7.62
CA PRO A 39 -14.04 -14.25 -8.46
C PRO A 39 -14.41 -13.94 -9.93
N PRO A 40 -13.85 -14.68 -10.86
CA PRO A 40 -12.83 -15.74 -10.76
C PRO A 40 -11.40 -15.22 -10.62
N GLY A 41 -11.18 -13.95 -10.27
CA GLY A 41 -9.85 -13.36 -10.08
C GLY A 41 -9.17 -13.79 -8.78
N LYS A 42 -7.85 -13.62 -8.74
CA LYS A 42 -7.01 -13.94 -7.57
C LYS A 42 -6.29 -12.70 -6.99
N GLY A 43 -6.84 -11.50 -7.19
CA GLY A 43 -6.27 -10.24 -6.67
C GLY A 43 -5.00 -9.75 -7.37
N GLN A 44 -4.45 -10.52 -8.31
CA GLN A 44 -3.24 -10.15 -9.04
C GLN A 44 -3.50 -10.07 -10.54
N LEU A 45 -2.95 -9.05 -11.18
CA LEU A 45 -3.22 -8.80 -12.57
C LEU A 45 -1.99 -8.46 -13.37
N LEU A 46 -1.93 -9.11 -14.53
CA LEU A 46 -0.81 -9.01 -15.43
C LEU A 46 0.48 -9.28 -14.63
N SER A 47 1.47 -8.44 -14.73
CA SER A 47 2.71 -8.55 -13.94
C SER A 47 2.79 -7.52 -12.81
N ASN A 48 1.67 -6.92 -12.43
CA ASN A 48 1.65 -5.89 -11.38
C ASN A 48 0.70 -6.27 -10.23
N PRO A 49 1.19 -7.01 -9.24
CA PRO A 49 0.40 -7.35 -8.06
C PRO A 49 -0.04 -6.13 -7.25
N SER A 50 0.65 -4.97 -7.32
CA SER A 50 0.27 -3.76 -6.57
C SER A 50 -1.11 -3.23 -6.93
N LEU A 51 -1.64 -3.55 -8.11
CA LEU A 51 -2.95 -3.07 -8.56
C LEU A 51 -4.13 -3.61 -7.74
N TRP A 52 -3.92 -4.63 -6.89
CA TRP A 52 -4.99 -5.17 -6.02
C TRP A 52 -5.51 -4.14 -4.99
N THR A 53 -4.70 -3.15 -4.65
CA THR A 53 -5.09 -2.12 -3.67
C THR A 53 -6.06 -1.09 -4.24
N ILE A 54 -6.08 -0.91 -5.56
CA ILE A 54 -6.94 0.10 -6.20
C ILE A 54 -8.44 -0.21 -6.00
N PRO A 55 -8.95 -1.43 -6.23
CA PRO A 55 -10.33 -1.77 -5.90
C PRO A 55 -10.62 -1.61 -4.40
N LEU A 56 -9.71 -2.01 -3.54
CA LEU A 56 -9.84 -1.89 -2.10
C LEU A 56 -10.01 -0.41 -1.67
N GLU A 57 -9.18 0.49 -2.21
CA GLU A 57 -9.32 1.93 -1.96
C GLU A 57 -10.66 2.47 -2.44
N MET A 58 -11.11 2.05 -3.63
CA MET A 58 -12.42 2.45 -4.15
C MET A 58 -13.57 1.94 -3.29
N GLU A 59 -13.48 0.71 -2.77
CA GLU A 59 -14.44 0.18 -1.79
C GLU A 59 -14.51 1.07 -0.56
N PHE A 60 -13.37 1.48 0.00
CA PHE A 60 -13.36 2.40 1.13
C PHE A 60 -13.96 3.76 0.79
N TYR A 61 -13.66 4.35 -0.38
CA TYR A 61 -14.23 5.63 -0.78
C TYR A 61 -15.75 5.57 -0.95
N VAL A 62 -16.29 4.46 -1.44
CA VAL A 62 -17.74 4.24 -1.57
C VAL A 62 -18.40 3.95 -0.22
N LEU A 63 -17.75 3.13 0.61
CA LEU A 63 -18.30 2.70 1.89
C LEU A 63 -18.11 3.74 3.00
N TYR A 64 -17.11 4.61 2.89
CA TYR A 64 -16.81 5.61 3.93
C TYR A 64 -17.97 6.57 4.24
N PRO A 65 -18.65 7.19 3.26
CA PRO A 65 -19.78 8.06 3.54
C PRO A 65 -20.91 7.31 4.25
N LEU A 66 -21.20 6.06 3.84
CA LEU A 66 -22.19 5.22 4.49
C LEU A 66 -21.77 4.88 5.93
N ALA A 67 -20.53 4.45 6.08
CA ALA A 67 -19.93 4.20 7.38
C ALA A 67 -20.01 5.44 8.26
N PHE A 68 -19.68 6.63 7.77
CA PHE A 68 -19.72 7.87 8.53
C PHE A 68 -21.13 8.20 9.03
N ILE A 69 -22.17 8.00 8.21
CA ILE A 69 -23.57 8.21 8.61
C ILE A 69 -23.98 7.21 9.71
N PHE A 70 -23.63 5.96 9.58
CA PHE A 70 -23.93 4.95 10.61
C PHE A 70 -23.10 5.20 11.87
N PHE A 71 -21.83 5.52 11.72
CA PHE A 71 -20.86 5.63 12.79
C PHE A 71 -20.99 6.92 13.61
N SER A 72 -21.50 8.00 13.03
CA SER A 72 -21.85 9.20 13.80
C SER A 72 -22.95 8.93 14.85
N LYS A 73 -23.72 7.86 14.68
CA LYS A 73 -24.81 7.45 15.58
C LYS A 73 -24.41 6.33 16.54
N LEU A 74 -23.31 5.63 16.29
CA LEU A 74 -22.86 4.51 17.10
C LEU A 74 -21.77 4.93 18.10
N LYS A 75 -21.75 4.28 19.26
CA LYS A 75 -20.62 4.43 20.19
C LYS A 75 -19.34 3.89 19.56
N SER A 76 -18.20 4.51 19.84
CA SER A 76 -16.89 4.10 19.31
C SER A 76 -16.58 2.61 19.53
N SER A 77 -16.99 2.03 20.67
CA SER A 77 -16.82 0.60 20.95
C SER A 77 -17.59 -0.30 19.98
N MET A 78 -18.79 0.10 19.54
CA MET A 78 -19.55 -0.69 18.57
C MET A 78 -18.88 -0.71 17.20
N LEU A 79 -18.18 0.36 16.84
CA LEU A 79 -17.39 0.39 15.60
C LEU A 79 -16.33 -0.69 15.56
N TRP A 80 -15.55 -0.79 16.64
CA TRP A 80 -14.51 -1.80 16.76
C TRP A 80 -15.09 -3.22 16.76
N ILE A 81 -16.23 -3.43 17.41
CA ILE A 81 -16.93 -4.74 17.43
C ILE A 81 -17.40 -5.09 16.00
N VAL A 82 -18.10 -4.18 15.32
CA VAL A 82 -18.63 -4.46 13.98
C VAL A 82 -17.50 -4.69 12.97
N THR A 83 -16.49 -3.85 12.95
CA THR A 83 -15.38 -4.00 12.00
C THR A 83 -14.50 -5.20 12.32
N GLY A 84 -14.29 -5.52 13.60
CA GLY A 84 -13.62 -6.74 14.02
C GLY A 84 -14.39 -7.99 13.61
N PHE A 85 -15.72 -7.99 13.76
CA PHE A 85 -16.58 -9.07 13.29
C PHE A 85 -16.52 -9.25 11.77
N LEU A 86 -16.58 -8.16 10.99
CA LEU A 86 -16.45 -8.21 9.53
C LEU A 86 -15.10 -8.79 9.10
N SER A 87 -14.03 -8.40 9.78
CA SER A 87 -12.70 -8.93 9.51
C SER A 87 -12.59 -10.43 9.85
N ALA A 88 -13.14 -10.85 10.99
CA ALA A 88 -13.19 -12.26 11.38
C ALA A 88 -14.04 -13.09 10.39
N LEU A 89 -15.16 -12.54 9.93
CA LEU A 89 -16.00 -13.16 8.90
C LEU A 89 -15.22 -13.31 7.59
N SER A 90 -14.44 -12.31 7.20
CA SER A 90 -13.58 -12.38 6.01
C SER A 90 -12.55 -13.51 6.12
N VAL A 91 -11.88 -13.64 7.27
CA VAL A 91 -10.94 -14.74 7.55
C VAL A 91 -11.63 -16.10 7.46
N TYR A 92 -12.81 -16.23 8.07
CA TYR A 92 -13.60 -17.46 8.01
C TYR A 92 -14.00 -17.81 6.57
N LEU A 93 -14.55 -16.86 5.80
CA LEU A 93 -14.93 -17.09 4.41
C LEU A 93 -13.70 -17.43 3.54
N SER A 94 -12.57 -16.81 3.80
CA SER A 94 -11.30 -17.13 3.13
C SER A 94 -10.87 -18.57 3.38
N SER A 95 -11.03 -19.08 4.59
CA SER A 95 -10.73 -20.48 4.93
C SER A 95 -11.67 -21.51 4.27
N GLN A 96 -12.90 -21.09 3.90
CA GLN A 96 -13.87 -21.90 3.18
C GLN A 96 -13.72 -21.85 1.64
N GLY A 97 -12.59 -21.38 1.15
CA GLY A 97 -12.30 -21.24 -0.30
C GLY A 97 -12.63 -19.89 -0.91
N GLY A 98 -13.19 -18.95 -0.13
CA GLY A 98 -13.44 -17.57 -0.54
C GLY A 98 -12.22 -16.67 -0.39
N ALA A 99 -11.03 -17.10 -0.84
CA ALA A 99 -9.76 -16.38 -0.65
C ALA A 99 -9.80 -14.90 -1.09
N TRP A 100 -10.70 -14.55 -2.00
CA TRP A 100 -10.90 -13.18 -2.48
C TRP A 100 -11.35 -12.21 -1.37
N THR A 101 -12.03 -12.69 -0.33
CA THR A 101 -12.53 -11.84 0.77
C THR A 101 -11.38 -11.14 1.51
N SER A 102 -10.18 -11.76 1.55
CA SER A 102 -8.98 -11.18 2.15
C SER A 102 -8.39 -9.99 1.35
N PHE A 103 -8.90 -9.73 0.14
CA PHE A 103 -8.49 -8.62 -0.73
C PHE A 103 -9.56 -7.52 -0.84
N THR A 104 -10.51 -7.47 0.10
CA THR A 104 -11.62 -6.52 0.11
C THR A 104 -11.63 -5.68 1.39
N ALA A 105 -12.41 -4.61 1.39
CA ALA A 105 -12.62 -3.77 2.56
C ALA A 105 -13.10 -4.56 3.79
N LEU A 106 -13.79 -5.69 3.59
CA LEU A 106 -14.25 -6.55 4.69
C LEU A 106 -13.13 -6.91 5.66
N PHE A 107 -11.96 -7.29 5.13
CA PHE A 107 -10.81 -7.66 5.92
C PHE A 107 -10.10 -6.45 6.55
N PHE A 108 -9.96 -5.35 5.81
CA PHE A 108 -9.10 -4.23 6.17
C PHE A 108 -9.79 -3.11 6.97
N TRP A 109 -11.08 -3.22 7.29
CA TRP A 109 -11.80 -2.22 8.09
C TRP A 109 -11.12 -1.84 9.41
N PRO A 110 -10.68 -2.79 10.25
CA PRO A 110 -10.01 -2.44 11.52
C PRO A 110 -8.72 -1.64 11.29
N VAL A 111 -7.95 -2.00 10.25
CA VAL A 111 -6.70 -1.29 9.90
C VAL A 111 -7.00 0.15 9.48
N TRP A 112 -8.05 0.32 8.66
CA TRP A 112 -8.48 1.64 8.22
C TRP A 112 -8.99 2.50 9.39
N LEU A 113 -9.77 1.92 10.32
CA LEU A 113 -10.22 2.60 11.54
C LEU A 113 -9.05 3.01 12.44
N LEU A 114 -8.01 2.20 12.56
CA LEU A 114 -6.79 2.56 13.30
C LEU A 114 -6.14 3.81 12.70
N GLY A 115 -6.10 3.93 11.38
CA GLY A 115 -5.63 5.14 10.70
C GLY A 115 -6.50 6.37 11.02
N ALA A 116 -7.82 6.23 10.93
CA ALA A 116 -8.76 7.30 11.24
C ALA A 116 -8.68 7.73 12.72
N TRP A 117 -8.59 6.77 13.63
CA TRP A 117 -8.40 7.04 15.06
C TRP A 117 -7.07 7.74 15.35
N THR A 118 -5.99 7.34 14.67
CA THR A 118 -4.68 8.00 14.79
C THR A 118 -4.76 9.45 14.30
N ALA A 119 -5.45 9.70 13.20
CA ALA A 119 -5.68 11.06 12.69
C ALA A 119 -6.46 11.91 13.70
N GLN A 120 -7.47 11.36 14.36
CA GLN A 120 -8.21 12.05 15.41
C GLN A 120 -7.31 12.36 16.62
N LEU A 121 -6.53 11.40 17.10
CA LEU A 121 -5.57 11.61 18.21
C LEU A 121 -4.54 12.71 17.87
N TYR A 122 -4.10 12.76 16.61
CA TYR A 122 -3.22 13.82 16.13
C TYR A 122 -3.89 15.18 16.13
N HIS A 123 -5.11 15.27 15.61
CA HIS A 123 -5.92 16.49 15.59
C HIS A 123 -6.18 17.03 17.02
N ASP A 124 -6.50 16.14 17.94
CA ASP A 124 -6.77 16.47 19.36
C ASP A 124 -5.50 16.74 20.18
N ASN A 125 -4.32 16.75 19.55
CA ASN A 125 -3.00 16.89 20.17
C ASN A 125 -2.66 15.83 21.25
N ARG A 126 -3.40 14.72 21.29
CA ARG A 126 -3.21 13.64 22.29
C ARG A 126 -2.00 12.74 21.99
N LEU A 127 -1.49 12.73 20.77
CA LEU A 127 -0.27 11.98 20.43
C LEU A 127 0.97 12.51 21.14
N GLN A 128 0.99 13.78 21.52
CA GLN A 128 2.12 14.39 22.21
C GLN A 128 2.33 13.86 23.64
N SER A 129 1.27 13.29 24.23
CA SER A 129 1.35 12.69 25.57
C SER A 129 1.94 11.27 25.55
N LEU A 130 2.13 10.66 24.37
CA LEU A 130 2.74 9.34 24.26
C LEU A 130 4.26 9.47 24.38
N SER A 131 4.81 8.82 25.39
CA SER A 131 6.26 8.75 25.57
C SER A 131 6.89 7.81 24.54
N TYR A 132 8.01 8.22 23.94
CA TYR A 132 8.84 7.35 23.09
C TYR A 132 9.22 6.03 23.78
N TRP A 133 9.47 6.08 25.07
CA TRP A 133 9.83 4.90 25.88
C TRP A 133 8.73 3.83 25.90
N ASN A 134 7.47 4.21 25.70
CA ASN A 134 6.36 3.26 25.61
C ASN A 134 6.18 2.70 24.18
N VAL A 135 6.48 3.49 23.16
CA VAL A 135 6.25 3.13 21.76
C VAL A 135 7.39 2.27 21.20
N VAL A 136 8.65 2.59 21.53
CA VAL A 136 9.83 1.89 21.00
C VAL A 136 9.85 0.39 21.35
N PRO A 137 9.55 -0.04 22.59
CA PRO A 137 9.49 -1.48 22.90
C PRO A 137 8.41 -2.21 22.09
N VAL A 138 7.21 -1.60 21.93
CA VAL A 138 6.12 -2.17 21.14
C VAL A 138 6.52 -2.25 19.67
N LEU A 139 7.17 -1.23 19.13
CA LEU A 139 7.71 -1.23 17.76
C LEU A 139 8.72 -2.37 17.57
N SER A 140 9.68 -2.51 18.48
CA SER A 140 10.72 -3.54 18.37
C SER A 140 10.13 -4.95 18.46
N LEU A 141 9.20 -5.15 19.41
CA LEU A 141 8.52 -6.44 19.57
C LEU A 141 7.65 -6.78 18.34
N SER A 142 6.87 -5.82 17.85
CA SER A 142 6.02 -6.04 16.67
C SER A 142 6.87 -6.32 15.42
N LEU A 143 8.01 -5.66 15.24
CA LEU A 143 8.95 -5.98 14.16
C LEU A 143 9.50 -7.40 14.30
N ALA A 144 9.99 -7.77 15.47
CA ALA A 144 10.53 -9.11 15.72
C ALA A 144 9.49 -10.20 15.46
N LEU A 145 8.26 -10.02 15.96
CA LEU A 145 7.16 -10.96 15.73
C LEU A 145 6.74 -11.00 14.26
N SER A 146 6.72 -9.87 13.56
CA SER A 146 6.40 -9.81 12.13
C SER A 146 7.43 -10.59 11.30
N LEU A 147 8.71 -10.42 11.58
CA LEU A 147 9.78 -11.16 10.91
C LEU A 147 9.71 -12.66 11.24
N ALA A 148 9.53 -13.01 12.51
CA ALA A 148 9.39 -14.39 12.95
C ALA A 148 8.18 -15.09 12.29
N SER A 149 7.03 -14.41 12.23
CA SER A 149 5.81 -14.94 11.61
C SER A 149 6.00 -15.24 10.12
N ARG A 150 6.76 -14.39 9.43
CA ARG A 150 7.08 -14.61 8.01
C ARG A 150 8.04 -15.78 7.81
N LEU A 151 9.07 -15.89 8.66
CA LEU A 151 10.05 -16.98 8.59
C LEU A 151 9.44 -18.34 8.93
N GLN A 152 8.47 -18.37 9.86
CA GLN A 152 7.80 -19.60 10.29
C GLN A 152 6.55 -19.93 9.45
N GLY A 153 6.19 -19.09 8.46
CA GLY A 153 5.04 -19.32 7.59
C GLY A 153 3.69 -19.25 8.32
N TRP A 154 3.55 -18.37 9.31
CA TRP A 154 2.26 -18.19 10.01
C TRP A 154 1.18 -17.73 9.03
N ASP A 155 -0.08 -17.92 9.42
CA ASP A 155 -1.22 -17.50 8.61
C ASP A 155 -1.13 -16.01 8.21
N ALA A 156 -1.50 -15.72 6.98
CA ALA A 156 -1.39 -14.37 6.40
C ALA A 156 -2.10 -13.32 7.24
N TRP A 157 -3.25 -13.63 7.84
CA TRP A 157 -4.00 -12.69 8.66
C TRP A 157 -3.26 -12.30 9.96
N ILE A 158 -2.50 -13.23 10.57
CA ILE A 158 -1.64 -12.95 11.74
C ILE A 158 -0.50 -12.03 11.31
N GLN A 159 0.14 -12.33 10.18
CA GLN A 159 1.19 -11.48 9.63
C GLN A 159 0.68 -10.06 9.40
N TYR A 160 -0.50 -9.88 8.79
CA TYR A 160 -1.09 -8.55 8.56
C TYR A 160 -1.33 -7.78 9.86
N LEU A 161 -1.83 -8.42 10.91
CA LEU A 161 -2.03 -7.78 12.22
C LEU A 161 -0.71 -7.32 12.84
N LEU A 162 0.31 -8.15 12.81
CA LEU A 162 1.63 -7.82 13.34
C LEU A 162 2.29 -6.67 12.58
N TRP A 163 2.26 -6.70 11.25
CA TRP A 163 2.74 -5.61 10.42
C TRP A 163 1.92 -4.32 10.62
N THR A 164 0.62 -4.42 10.85
CA THR A 164 -0.23 -3.26 11.19
C THR A 164 0.23 -2.61 12.48
N CYS A 165 0.48 -3.39 13.54
CA CYS A 165 1.04 -2.88 14.80
C CYS A 165 2.38 -2.16 14.59
N PHE A 166 3.27 -2.76 13.82
CA PHE A 166 4.58 -2.18 13.50
C PHE A 166 4.44 -0.83 12.78
N TYR A 167 3.66 -0.77 11.70
CA TYR A 167 3.46 0.47 10.95
C TYR A 167 2.70 1.53 11.73
N LEU A 168 1.77 1.13 12.61
CA LEU A 168 1.08 2.06 13.50
C LEU A 168 2.06 2.71 14.49
N CYS A 169 2.98 1.95 15.07
CA CYS A 169 4.04 2.50 15.93
C CYS A 169 4.95 3.45 15.17
N LEU A 170 5.35 3.12 13.93
CA LEU A 170 6.13 4.02 13.07
C LEU A 170 5.38 5.30 12.76
N LEU A 171 4.08 5.21 12.49
CA LEU A 171 3.23 6.38 12.25
C LEU A 171 3.17 7.28 13.48
N PHE A 172 2.96 6.71 14.67
CA PHE A 172 2.98 7.48 15.92
C PHE A 172 4.31 8.19 16.15
N LEU A 173 5.42 7.49 15.95
CA LEU A 173 6.75 8.10 16.10
C LEU A 173 6.97 9.22 15.08
N SER A 174 6.58 9.02 13.83
CA SER A 174 6.74 10.03 12.77
C SER A 174 5.89 11.28 13.01
N LEU A 175 4.65 11.12 13.47
CA LEU A 175 3.74 12.22 13.79
C LEU A 175 4.15 12.98 15.07
N SER A 176 4.82 12.28 16.00
CA SER A 176 5.36 12.89 17.22
C SER A 176 6.64 13.69 16.95
N TRP A 177 7.31 13.44 15.83
CA TRP A 177 8.57 14.08 15.46
C TRP A 177 8.32 15.43 14.75
N ARG A 178 8.05 16.46 15.54
CA ARG A 178 7.62 17.79 15.01
C ARG A 178 8.76 18.68 14.51
N ASN A 179 9.99 18.52 15.00
CA ASN A 179 11.10 19.38 14.62
C ASN A 179 12.28 18.57 14.07
N PRO A 180 12.71 18.85 12.83
CA PRO A 180 13.98 18.31 12.39
C PRO A 180 15.09 18.79 13.33
N SER A 181 15.86 17.86 13.83
CA SER A 181 17.04 18.10 14.68
C SER A 181 17.91 19.23 14.10
N SER A 182 18.60 19.97 14.97
CA SER A 182 19.65 20.91 14.57
C SER A 182 20.80 20.22 13.81
N ASN A 183 20.91 18.89 13.97
CA ASN A 183 21.88 18.06 13.23
C ASN A 183 21.54 18.03 11.73
N SER A 184 22.51 18.45 10.90
CA SER A 184 22.38 18.52 9.45
C SER A 184 22.07 17.18 8.79
N VAL A 185 22.63 16.07 9.29
CA VAL A 185 22.41 14.71 8.78
C VAL A 185 20.97 14.26 9.03
N LEU A 186 20.46 14.45 10.25
CA LEU A 186 19.07 14.09 10.58
C LEU A 186 18.06 14.94 9.78
N ARG A 187 18.39 16.20 9.53
CA ARG A 187 17.57 17.07 8.68
C ARG A 187 17.55 16.58 7.23
N ALA A 188 18.71 16.23 6.67
CA ALA A 188 18.80 15.67 5.31
C ALA A 188 18.00 14.36 5.19
N LEU A 189 18.13 13.47 6.17
CA LEU A 189 17.35 12.23 6.23
C LEU A 189 15.85 12.50 6.30
N TYR A 190 15.41 13.45 7.13
CA TYR A 190 14.00 13.85 7.20
C TYR A 190 13.48 14.35 5.86
N HIS A 191 14.23 15.20 5.15
CA HIS A 191 13.84 15.69 3.82
C HIS A 191 13.78 14.57 2.79
N LEU A 192 14.74 13.64 2.82
CA LEU A 192 14.75 12.47 1.94
C LEU A 192 13.52 11.58 2.20
N LEU A 193 13.24 11.23 3.46
CA LEU A 193 12.09 10.41 3.82
C LEU A 193 10.76 11.11 3.51
N SER A 194 10.69 12.42 3.73
CA SER A 194 9.50 13.23 3.37
C SER A 194 9.27 13.26 1.85
N TRP A 195 10.36 13.36 1.08
CA TRP A 195 10.27 13.29 -0.38
C TRP A 195 9.84 11.90 -0.85
N LEU A 196 10.45 10.83 -0.33
CA LEU A 196 10.06 9.45 -0.62
C LEU A 196 8.59 9.20 -0.24
N GLY A 197 8.14 9.71 0.90
CA GLY A 197 6.74 9.63 1.32
C GLY A 197 5.78 10.26 0.31
N LYS A 198 6.13 11.41 -0.27
CA LYS A 198 5.29 12.07 -1.29
C LYS A 198 5.14 11.27 -2.58
N ILE A 199 6.15 10.51 -2.97
CA ILE A 199 6.13 9.72 -4.22
C ILE A 199 5.83 8.25 -3.98
N SER A 200 5.66 7.82 -2.72
CA SER A 200 5.56 6.40 -2.33
C SER A 200 4.44 5.67 -3.05
N PHE A 201 3.28 6.31 -3.20
CA PHE A 201 2.14 5.72 -3.89
C PHE A 201 2.42 5.53 -5.39
N SER A 202 2.99 6.53 -6.06
CA SER A 202 3.40 6.42 -7.45
C SER A 202 4.45 5.32 -7.64
N VAL A 203 5.49 5.28 -6.80
CA VAL A 203 6.50 4.21 -6.82
C VAL A 203 5.86 2.84 -6.60
N TYR A 204 4.95 2.73 -5.63
CA TYR A 204 4.21 1.50 -5.34
C TYR A 204 3.42 0.99 -6.56
N LEU A 205 2.79 1.87 -7.32
CA LEU A 205 2.00 1.47 -8.48
C LEU A 205 2.85 1.04 -9.69
N VAL A 206 4.07 1.58 -9.84
CA VAL A 206 4.86 1.38 -11.05
C VAL A 206 6.06 0.44 -10.87
N HIS A 207 6.46 0.11 -9.64
CA HIS A 207 7.70 -0.64 -9.42
C HIS A 207 7.69 -2.05 -10.03
N PHE A 208 6.59 -2.79 -9.94
CA PHE A 208 6.54 -4.16 -10.47
C PHE A 208 6.72 -4.22 -11.99
N PRO A 209 5.96 -3.47 -12.81
CA PRO A 209 6.19 -3.48 -14.25
C PRO A 209 7.58 -2.97 -14.62
N LEU A 210 8.13 -1.98 -13.91
CA LEU A 210 9.48 -1.49 -14.15
C LEU A 210 10.55 -2.54 -13.79
N PHE A 211 10.45 -3.17 -12.63
CA PHE A 211 11.38 -4.28 -12.28
C PHE A 211 11.30 -5.43 -13.27
N LYS A 212 10.13 -5.74 -13.78
CA LYS A 212 9.96 -6.74 -14.82
C LYS A 212 10.72 -6.35 -16.09
N LEU A 213 10.51 -5.12 -16.57
CA LEU A 213 11.20 -4.59 -17.75
C LEU A 213 12.71 -4.62 -17.54
N PHE A 214 13.21 -4.14 -16.40
CA PHE A 214 14.65 -4.17 -16.10
C PHE A 214 15.20 -5.58 -15.97
N GLY A 215 14.42 -6.52 -15.46
CA GLY A 215 14.79 -7.94 -15.40
C GLY A 215 14.99 -8.54 -16.79
N TYR A 216 14.08 -8.27 -17.73
CA TYR A 216 14.22 -8.73 -19.12
C TYR A 216 15.40 -8.06 -19.83
N LEU A 217 15.59 -6.76 -19.67
CA LEU A 217 16.75 -6.04 -20.21
C LEU A 217 18.06 -6.61 -19.66
N HIS A 218 18.10 -6.88 -18.34
CA HIS A 218 19.28 -7.49 -17.72
C HIS A 218 19.61 -8.86 -18.35
N ILE A 219 18.60 -9.73 -18.47
CA ILE A 219 18.80 -11.05 -19.11
C ILE A 219 19.28 -10.90 -20.54
N SER A 220 18.76 -9.94 -21.30
CA SER A 220 19.19 -9.70 -22.68
C SER A 220 20.65 -9.24 -22.81
N ILE A 221 21.16 -8.53 -21.79
CA ILE A 221 22.53 -7.98 -21.80
C ILE A 221 23.53 -8.96 -21.20
N PHE A 222 23.17 -9.60 -20.09
CA PHE A 222 24.09 -10.42 -19.28
C PHE A 222 23.82 -11.93 -19.38
N ALA A 223 22.77 -12.35 -20.09
CA ALA A 223 22.33 -13.75 -20.27
C ALA A 223 21.95 -14.48 -18.95
N GLU A 224 21.82 -13.77 -17.83
CA GLU A 224 21.48 -14.32 -16.52
C GLU A 224 20.47 -13.42 -15.77
N LYS A 225 19.76 -14.00 -14.80
CA LYS A 225 18.80 -13.24 -13.96
C LYS A 225 19.54 -12.36 -12.95
N PRO A 226 19.00 -11.16 -12.62
CA PRO A 226 19.58 -10.27 -11.60
C PRO A 226 19.39 -10.88 -10.19
N ALA A 227 20.25 -11.85 -9.83
CA ALA A 227 20.20 -12.53 -8.53
C ALA A 227 20.96 -11.79 -7.41
N ASN A 228 21.76 -10.78 -7.76
CA ASN A 228 22.59 -10.03 -6.81
C ASN A 228 21.79 -8.89 -6.18
N PHE A 229 21.89 -8.78 -4.84
CA PHE A 229 21.27 -7.70 -4.07
C PHE A 229 21.69 -6.29 -4.54
N ILE A 230 22.97 -6.11 -4.90
CA ILE A 230 23.51 -4.80 -5.37
C ILE A 230 22.85 -4.42 -6.69
N VAL A 231 22.67 -5.35 -7.61
CA VAL A 231 21.98 -5.13 -8.89
C VAL A 231 20.54 -4.76 -8.65
N SER A 232 19.85 -5.47 -7.75
CA SER A 232 18.46 -5.15 -7.37
C SER A 232 18.32 -3.76 -6.73
N LEU A 233 19.29 -3.36 -5.90
CA LEU A 233 19.36 -2.03 -5.33
C LEU A 233 19.60 -0.96 -6.41
N GLY A 234 20.45 -1.24 -7.41
CA GLY A 234 20.65 -0.37 -8.57
C GLY A 234 19.35 -0.13 -9.35
N TYR A 235 18.57 -1.17 -9.58
CA TYR A 235 17.25 -1.03 -10.22
C TYR A 235 16.26 -0.26 -9.35
N LEU A 236 16.27 -0.43 -8.04
CA LEU A 236 15.46 0.39 -7.13
C LEU A 236 15.82 1.88 -7.26
N CYS A 237 17.11 2.21 -7.39
CA CYS A 237 17.56 3.58 -7.63
C CYS A 237 17.06 4.15 -8.96
N LEU A 238 16.78 3.31 -9.97
CA LEU A 238 16.15 3.73 -11.24
C LEU A 238 14.63 3.83 -11.12
N VAL A 239 13.99 2.97 -10.34
CA VAL A 239 12.54 3.01 -10.12
C VAL A 239 12.10 4.27 -9.39
N CYS A 240 12.89 4.77 -8.43
CA CYS A 240 12.52 5.97 -7.67
C CYS A 240 12.38 7.24 -8.55
N PRO A 241 13.32 7.60 -9.42
CA PRO A 241 13.15 8.76 -10.33
C PRO A 241 12.03 8.54 -11.35
N LEU A 242 11.80 7.32 -11.84
CA LEU A 242 10.68 7.02 -12.72
C LEU A 242 9.33 7.12 -11.99
N GLY A 243 9.26 6.67 -10.74
CA GLY A 243 8.11 6.88 -9.88
C GLY A 243 7.87 8.37 -9.58
N TRP A 244 8.94 9.15 -9.38
CA TRP A 244 8.83 10.59 -9.22
C TRP A 244 8.31 11.26 -10.50
N LEU A 245 8.78 10.87 -11.68
CA LEU A 245 8.25 11.35 -12.95
C LEU A 245 6.76 11.01 -13.09
N PHE A 246 6.36 9.78 -12.74
CA PHE A 246 4.95 9.38 -12.72
C PHE A 246 4.13 10.23 -11.74
N TYR A 247 4.66 10.51 -10.55
CA TYR A 247 4.04 11.44 -9.59
C TYR A 247 3.81 12.82 -10.21
N LEU A 248 4.83 13.40 -10.85
CA LEU A 248 4.74 14.73 -11.46
C LEU A 248 3.72 14.80 -12.59
N CYS A 249 3.67 13.75 -13.44
CA CYS A 249 2.80 13.73 -14.62
C CYS A 249 1.36 13.31 -14.32
N VAL A 250 1.13 12.51 -13.28
CA VAL A 250 -0.18 11.88 -13.03
C VAL A 250 -0.77 12.31 -11.70
N GLU A 251 -0.07 12.01 -10.61
CA GLU A 251 -0.64 12.16 -9.25
C GLU A 251 -0.76 13.62 -8.84
N ARG A 252 0.31 14.38 -9.02
CA ARG A 252 0.36 15.80 -8.65
C ARG A 252 -0.70 16.67 -9.36
N PRO A 253 -0.92 16.58 -10.68
CA PRO A 253 -1.98 17.34 -11.37
C PRO A 253 -3.38 17.01 -10.82
N VAL A 254 -3.67 15.74 -10.55
CA VAL A 254 -4.96 15.31 -9.99
C VAL A 254 -5.17 15.91 -8.59
N HIS A 255 -4.15 15.93 -7.75
CA HIS A 255 -4.22 16.55 -6.42
C HIS A 255 -4.50 18.05 -6.50
N PHE A 256 -3.85 18.79 -7.40
CA PHE A 256 -4.10 20.21 -7.58
C PHE A 256 -5.52 20.47 -8.09
N TRP A 257 -5.95 19.74 -9.10
CA TRP A 257 -7.28 19.89 -9.67
C TRP A 257 -8.39 19.59 -8.64
N SER A 258 -8.25 18.57 -7.80
CA SER A 258 -9.23 18.24 -6.76
C SER A 258 -9.29 19.30 -5.66
N ARG A 259 -8.13 19.85 -5.25
CA ARG A 259 -8.05 20.88 -4.22
C ARG A 259 -8.65 22.21 -4.67
N ASP A 260 -8.40 22.60 -5.90
CA ASP A 260 -8.90 23.86 -6.41
C ASP A 260 -10.42 23.84 -6.54
N ARG A 261 -11.02 22.73 -6.96
CA ARG A 261 -12.49 22.56 -6.95
C ARG A 261 -13.15 22.59 -5.58
N ILE A 262 -12.44 22.20 -4.52
CA ILE A 262 -12.96 22.29 -3.15
C ILE A 262 -12.95 23.72 -2.64
N ARG A 263 -12.01 24.56 -3.11
CA ARG A 263 -11.90 25.98 -2.72
C ARG A 263 -12.91 26.89 -3.41
N GLU A 264 -13.42 26.46 -4.57
CA GLU A 264 -14.43 27.21 -5.34
C GLU A 264 -15.88 26.96 -4.85
N LYS A 265 -16.09 26.08 -3.90
CA LYS A 265 -17.39 25.81 -3.22
C LYS A 265 -17.38 26.35 -1.79
#